data_1aa29389284b1dbfd309245a47053b66
#
_entry.id   1aa29389284b1dbfd309245a47053b66
#
_cell.length_a   1.000
_cell.length_b   1.000
_cell.length_c   1.000
_cell.angle_alpha   90.00
_cell.angle_beta   90.00
_cell.angle_gamma   90.00
#
_symmetry.space_group_name_H-M   'P 1'
#
loop_
_entity.id
_entity.type
_entity.pdbx_description
1 polymer ?
#
loop_
_entity_poly.entity_id
_entity_poly.type
_entity_poly.pdbx_seq_one_letter_code
_entity_poly.pdbx_strand_id
1 'polypeptide(L)'
;MKVNRLNLNRRTMLKTMTAFGVASTFGLTACSKEESTAPTQALKGAYDKDGNEVTPWTNWSGNQTSTPNERLVPKSTDELSSMIKNTNQRIRLVGAGHSFSGLVPTNETLMSLAYFYGISNIDKEKKQFDVASNTFLAGVGEELWQNGLSLENMPDINTQTFGGSIATSTHGTGINYGSMSSTVKNIVLVNGLGEEINCNVDENAEVFNAARTNLGTLGAVTTLKIQAQDKYYLKETSWMMDLEEGLAKTEQLRDEHRHFELYALPHADYILGITLDKIERKELLSSTPNTGDAYETFKTMSKVIDTLPYLRSFIINTGASTVEKEERTGRNYEVFGNVRDIRFNEMEYSIPAEYGVACLREILSTIKKLDIDVIFPMEYRYIKADDIWLSPFYQRDSCAISCHNFHDKDYKKYFAAIEPIFWKYDGRPHWGKIHTLAAKEQRARYPMFDQFLKVRKAMDPKNIFTNEHINKVLGLS
;
A
#
# COMPACT_ATOMS: atom_id res chain seq x y z
N MET A 1 -50.24 -15.86 9.50
CA MET A 1 -49.44 -14.65 9.27
C MET A 1 -48.97 -14.64 7.81
N LYS A 2 -49.47 -13.70 7.01
CA LYS A 2 -49.06 -13.56 5.61
C LYS A 2 -47.70 -12.89 5.56
N VAL A 3 -46.70 -13.61 5.06
CA VAL A 3 -45.35 -13.05 4.76
C VAL A 3 -45.53 -12.14 3.55
N ASN A 4 -45.41 -10.84 3.74
CA ASN A 4 -45.33 -9.87 2.64
C ASN A 4 -44.01 -10.11 1.88
N ARG A 5 -44.09 -10.64 0.68
CA ARG A 5 -42.96 -10.68 -0.26
C ARG A 5 -42.67 -9.25 -0.67
N LEU A 6 -41.53 -8.73 -0.20
CA LEU A 6 -40.89 -7.51 -0.72
C LEU A 6 -40.57 -7.77 -2.21
N ASN A 7 -41.36 -7.19 -3.09
CA ASN A 7 -41.07 -7.13 -4.52
C ASN A 7 -39.93 -6.12 -4.73
N LEU A 8 -38.71 -6.55 -4.50
CA LEU A 8 -37.50 -5.82 -4.93
C LEU A 8 -37.49 -5.88 -6.48
N ASN A 9 -37.62 -4.72 -7.09
CA ASN A 9 -37.63 -4.58 -8.55
C ASN A 9 -36.29 -5.04 -9.10
N ARG A 10 -36.31 -5.99 -10.05
CA ARG A 10 -35.10 -6.59 -10.69
C ARG A 10 -34.10 -5.54 -11.18
N ARG A 11 -34.56 -4.38 -11.61
CA ARG A 11 -33.74 -3.25 -12.06
C ARG A 11 -32.98 -2.55 -10.93
N THR A 12 -33.54 -2.43 -9.74
CA THR A 12 -32.92 -1.86 -8.57
C THR A 12 -31.89 -2.85 -8.00
N MET A 13 -32.20 -4.14 -8.01
CA MET A 13 -31.33 -5.21 -7.60
C MET A 13 -30.12 -5.35 -8.54
N LEU A 14 -30.32 -5.29 -9.86
CA LEU A 14 -29.26 -5.30 -10.88
C LEU A 14 -28.31 -4.09 -10.76
N LYS A 15 -28.83 -2.89 -10.51
CA LYS A 15 -27.99 -1.70 -10.28
C LYS A 15 -27.14 -1.79 -9.01
N THR A 16 -27.61 -2.52 -8.00
CA THR A 16 -26.88 -2.75 -6.76
C THR A 16 -25.74 -3.76 -6.93
N MET A 17 -25.74 -4.53 -7.99
CA MET A 17 -24.88 -5.69 -8.21
C MET A 17 -23.71 -5.46 -9.18
N THR A 18 -23.78 -4.43 -10.03
CA THR A 18 -22.65 -3.99 -10.89
C THR A 18 -21.44 -3.44 -10.13
N ALA A 19 -21.52 -3.40 -8.80
CA ALA A 19 -20.47 -2.87 -7.92
C ALA A 19 -19.30 -3.80 -7.68
N PHE A 20 -19.32 -5.02 -8.14
CA PHE A 20 -18.20 -5.95 -7.97
C PHE A 20 -17.11 -5.80 -9.05
N GLY A 21 -17.38 -5.06 -10.13
CA GLY A 21 -16.33 -4.61 -11.07
C GLY A 21 -15.38 -3.55 -10.50
N VAL A 22 -15.36 -3.36 -9.18
CA VAL A 22 -14.79 -2.21 -8.48
C VAL A 22 -13.28 -2.23 -8.34
N ALA A 23 -12.62 -3.30 -8.67
CA ALA A 23 -11.18 -3.35 -8.47
C ALA A 23 -10.40 -2.44 -9.43
N SER A 24 -10.99 -2.04 -10.56
CA SER A 24 -10.24 -1.41 -11.65
C SER A 24 -10.78 -0.10 -12.21
N THR A 25 -11.90 0.40 -11.73
CA THR A 25 -12.66 1.42 -12.45
C THR A 25 -12.85 2.75 -11.71
N PHE A 26 -11.76 3.40 -11.29
CA PHE A 26 -11.80 4.82 -10.96
C PHE A 26 -11.07 5.64 -12.03
N GLY A 27 -11.76 5.88 -13.13
CA GLY A 27 -11.31 6.77 -14.19
C GLY A 27 -11.31 8.23 -13.75
N LEU A 28 -10.27 8.94 -14.16
CA LEU A 28 -10.10 10.37 -14.06
C LEU A 28 -11.29 11.12 -14.64
N THR A 29 -12.08 11.76 -13.79
CA THR A 29 -12.87 12.93 -14.21
C THR A 29 -11.95 14.15 -14.20
N ALA A 30 -11.88 14.79 -15.35
CA ALA A 30 -11.17 16.04 -15.57
C ALA A 30 -11.51 17.08 -14.50
N CYS A 31 -10.52 17.86 -14.11
CA CYS A 31 -10.58 19.03 -13.26
C CYS A 31 -11.81 19.92 -13.55
N SER A 32 -12.87 19.77 -12.78
CA SER A 32 -13.66 20.89 -12.34
C SER A 32 -13.10 21.30 -10.98
N LYS A 33 -12.77 22.58 -10.84
CA LYS A 33 -12.39 23.18 -9.56
C LYS A 33 -13.57 23.08 -8.60
N GLU A 34 -13.68 21.96 -7.93
CA GLU A 34 -14.31 21.89 -6.62
C GLU A 34 -13.17 21.64 -5.65
N GLU A 35 -12.94 22.60 -4.79
CA GLU A 35 -12.09 22.44 -3.63
C GLU A 35 -12.54 21.17 -2.92
N SER A 36 -11.70 20.16 -2.96
CA SER A 36 -11.80 18.99 -2.10
C SER A 36 -11.66 19.53 -0.66
N THR A 37 -12.78 19.92 -0.10
CA THR A 37 -12.93 19.98 1.34
C THR A 37 -12.94 18.52 1.81
N ALA A 38 -11.75 17.95 2.00
CA ALA A 38 -11.62 16.89 2.97
C ALA A 38 -12.37 17.37 4.21
N PRO A 39 -13.30 16.59 4.78
CA PRO A 39 -13.94 17.00 6.00
C PRO A 39 -12.85 17.10 7.05
N THR A 40 -12.33 18.29 7.25
CA THR A 40 -11.71 18.71 8.47
C THR A 40 -12.84 18.69 9.50
N GLN A 41 -13.20 17.51 10.00
CA GLN A 41 -13.70 17.47 11.36
C GLN A 41 -12.57 18.07 12.17
N ALA A 42 -12.74 19.34 12.53
CA ALA A 42 -11.94 19.96 13.57
C ALA A 42 -12.05 18.99 14.76
N LEU A 43 -11.03 18.19 14.99
CA LEU A 43 -10.92 17.39 16.18
C LEU A 43 -11.00 18.40 17.30
N LYS A 44 -12.05 18.33 18.11
CA LYS A 44 -12.23 19.17 19.30
C LYS A 44 -10.91 19.16 20.04
N GLY A 45 -10.35 20.33 20.33
CA GLY A 45 -9.00 20.57 20.82
C GLY A 45 -8.50 19.46 21.73
N ALA A 46 -7.45 18.77 21.28
CA ALA A 46 -6.68 17.93 22.18
C ALA A 46 -5.77 18.86 22.96
N TYR A 47 -5.55 18.57 24.21
CA TYR A 47 -4.68 19.34 25.08
C TYR A 47 -3.51 18.46 25.52
N ASP A 48 -2.31 19.06 25.56
CA ASP A 48 -1.14 18.39 26.12
C ASP A 48 -1.25 18.29 27.66
N LYS A 49 -0.24 17.68 28.29
CA LYS A 49 -0.17 17.54 29.75
C LYS A 49 -0.15 18.88 30.51
N ASP A 50 0.23 19.95 29.83
CA ASP A 50 0.38 21.30 30.38
C ASP A 50 -0.86 22.16 30.08
N GLY A 51 -1.88 21.59 29.42
CA GLY A 51 -3.16 22.22 29.11
C GLY A 51 -3.15 23.11 27.85
N ASN A 52 -2.13 23.03 27.00
CA ASN A 52 -2.06 23.73 25.74
C ASN A 52 -2.83 22.96 24.67
N GLU A 53 -3.55 23.67 23.80
CA GLU A 53 -4.22 23.07 22.66
C GLU A 53 -3.19 22.55 21.65
N VAL A 54 -3.31 21.27 21.28
CA VAL A 54 -2.42 20.61 20.34
C VAL A 54 -3.23 20.04 19.17
N THR A 55 -2.65 20.03 17.98
CA THR A 55 -3.26 19.42 16.80
C THR A 55 -2.90 17.93 16.74
N PRO A 56 -3.86 17.01 16.92
CA PRO A 56 -3.58 15.57 16.78
C PRO A 56 -3.13 15.24 15.35
N TRP A 57 -2.32 14.22 15.21
CA TRP A 57 -2.05 13.58 13.95
C TRP A 57 -2.83 12.25 13.87
N THR A 58 -3.35 11.96 12.69
CA THR A 58 -3.97 10.68 12.39
C THR A 58 -3.52 10.21 11.01
N ASN A 59 -3.39 8.88 10.84
CA ASN A 59 -3.09 8.31 9.53
C ASN A 59 -4.34 8.29 8.62
N TRP A 60 -4.15 7.90 7.36
CA TRP A 60 -5.21 7.88 6.36
C TRP A 60 -6.42 7.03 6.78
N SER A 61 -6.23 5.87 7.36
CA SER A 61 -7.34 4.98 7.78
C SER A 61 -8.01 5.42 9.09
N GLY A 62 -7.34 6.23 9.91
CA GLY A 62 -7.82 6.64 11.23
C GLY A 62 -7.49 5.67 12.37
N ASN A 63 -6.79 4.56 12.11
CA ASN A 63 -6.45 3.55 13.13
C ASN A 63 -5.22 3.91 13.97
N GLN A 64 -4.43 4.89 13.54
CA GLN A 64 -3.25 5.40 14.24
C GLN A 64 -3.42 6.88 14.52
N THR A 65 -3.21 7.26 15.77
CA THR A 65 -3.29 8.65 16.23
C THR A 65 -2.17 8.96 17.19
N SER A 66 -1.73 10.22 17.23
CA SER A 66 -0.80 10.71 18.24
C SER A 66 -0.95 12.22 18.41
N THR A 67 -0.34 12.77 19.46
CA THR A 67 -0.37 14.18 19.77
C THR A 67 1.06 14.71 19.90
N PRO A 68 1.71 15.01 18.74
CA PRO A 68 3.09 15.50 18.75
C PRO A 68 3.23 16.80 19.49
N ASN A 69 4.20 16.87 20.41
CA ASN A 69 4.55 18.11 21.12
C ASN A 69 5.17 19.15 20.17
N GLU A 70 5.85 18.68 19.12
CA GLU A 70 6.54 19.51 18.15
C GLU A 70 6.30 19.02 16.73
N ARG A 71 6.18 19.97 15.79
CA ARG A 71 6.10 19.70 14.35
C ARG A 71 7.16 20.50 13.63
N LEU A 72 8.05 19.80 12.90
CA LEU A 72 9.14 20.39 12.15
C LEU A 72 8.95 20.19 10.64
N VAL A 73 9.22 21.27 9.89
CA VAL A 73 9.13 21.26 8.42
C VAL A 73 10.34 21.99 7.84
N PRO A 74 11.52 21.31 7.78
CA PRO A 74 12.73 21.93 7.26
C PRO A 74 12.60 22.29 5.78
N LYS A 75 13.14 23.44 5.38
CA LYS A 75 13.06 23.98 4.03
C LYS A 75 14.29 23.67 3.18
N SER A 76 15.37 23.25 3.81
CA SER A 76 16.63 22.87 3.14
C SER A 76 17.34 21.75 3.89
N THR A 77 18.34 21.13 3.25
CA THR A 77 19.19 20.12 3.87
C THR A 77 19.96 20.67 5.07
N ASP A 78 20.44 21.92 4.99
CA ASP A 78 21.15 22.56 6.11
C ASP A 78 20.25 22.76 7.32
N GLU A 79 19.01 23.20 7.11
CA GLU A 79 18.02 23.35 8.17
C GLU A 79 17.64 21.98 8.76
N LEU A 80 17.42 20.98 7.93
CA LEU A 80 17.19 19.59 8.34
C LEU A 80 18.34 19.05 9.20
N SER A 81 19.58 19.21 8.74
CA SER A 81 20.79 18.80 9.47
C SER A 81 20.90 19.51 10.83
N SER A 82 20.64 20.80 10.86
CA SER A 82 20.66 21.60 12.09
C SER A 82 19.57 21.14 13.08
N MET A 83 18.34 20.91 12.61
CA MET A 83 17.25 20.42 13.45
C MET A 83 17.56 19.05 14.05
N ILE A 84 18.13 18.11 13.25
CA ILE A 84 18.52 16.79 13.73
C ILE A 84 19.66 16.87 14.73
N LYS A 85 20.69 17.68 14.47
CA LYS A 85 21.86 17.84 15.38
C LYS A 85 21.46 18.35 16.76
N ASN A 86 20.50 19.29 16.79
CA ASN A 86 20.16 20.03 18.00
C ASN A 86 18.96 19.44 18.76
N THR A 87 18.32 18.39 18.23
CA THR A 87 17.21 17.77 18.94
C THR A 87 17.65 16.96 20.15
N ASN A 88 16.85 17.04 21.21
CA ASN A 88 16.92 16.15 22.37
C ASN A 88 15.72 15.18 22.43
N GLN A 89 14.86 15.18 21.40
CA GLN A 89 13.65 14.38 21.30
C GLN A 89 13.76 13.36 20.19
N ARG A 90 12.96 12.30 20.29
CA ARG A 90 12.80 11.37 19.18
C ARG A 90 12.00 12.03 18.05
N ILE A 91 12.40 11.74 16.83
CA ILE A 91 11.77 12.27 15.60
C ILE A 91 11.12 11.12 14.86
N ARG A 92 9.85 11.30 14.46
CA ARG A 92 9.25 10.43 13.45
C ARG A 92 8.97 11.24 12.19
N LEU A 93 9.40 10.65 11.08
CA LEU A 93 9.18 11.21 9.74
C LEU A 93 7.79 10.82 9.27
N VAL A 94 7.09 11.75 8.63
CA VAL A 94 5.77 11.53 8.04
C VAL A 94 5.75 11.95 6.58
N GLY A 95 5.29 11.05 5.71
CA GLY A 95 4.89 11.34 4.33
C GLY A 95 3.37 11.51 4.23
N ALA A 96 2.73 10.75 3.36
CA ALA A 96 1.26 10.80 3.16
C ALA A 96 0.42 10.13 4.26
N GLY A 97 1.04 9.44 5.23
CA GLY A 97 0.31 8.81 6.34
C GLY A 97 -0.51 7.57 5.94
N HIS A 98 -0.11 6.84 4.89
CA HIS A 98 -0.83 5.64 4.42
C HIS A 98 -0.49 4.35 5.16
N SER A 99 0.54 4.32 6.01
CA SER A 99 0.86 3.13 6.82
C SER A 99 -0.22 2.88 7.88
N PHE A 100 -0.67 1.63 7.98
CA PHE A 100 -1.63 1.15 8.99
C PHE A 100 -0.95 0.71 10.29
N SER A 101 0.35 0.46 10.24
CA SER A 101 1.18 0.12 11.41
C SER A 101 1.65 1.37 12.16
N GLY A 102 2.17 1.17 13.37
CA GLY A 102 2.63 2.26 14.25
C GLY A 102 3.96 2.91 13.85
N LEU A 103 4.32 2.96 12.57
CA LEU A 103 5.61 3.53 12.12
C LEU A 103 5.73 5.03 12.39
N VAL A 104 4.66 5.79 12.28
CA VAL A 104 4.67 7.25 12.35
C VAL A 104 4.27 7.83 13.72
N PRO A 105 3.28 7.29 14.46
CA PRO A 105 2.80 7.93 15.68
C PRO A 105 3.93 8.29 16.65
N THR A 106 3.92 9.53 17.14
CA THR A 106 4.85 10.03 18.15
C THR A 106 4.16 11.14 18.95
N ASN A 107 4.46 11.21 20.24
CA ASN A 107 4.08 12.34 21.08
C ASN A 107 5.25 13.34 21.28
N GLU A 108 6.41 13.07 20.68
CA GLU A 108 7.56 13.95 20.66
C GLU A 108 7.58 14.80 19.38
N THR A 109 8.58 14.68 18.52
CA THR A 109 8.69 15.49 17.30
C THR A 109 8.18 14.72 16.09
N LEU A 110 7.20 15.29 15.39
CA LEU A 110 6.75 14.85 14.07
C LEU A 110 7.37 15.74 13.00
N MET A 111 8.17 15.17 12.09
CA MET A 111 8.86 15.91 11.04
C MET A 111 8.30 15.56 9.66
N SER A 112 7.96 16.58 8.89
CA SER A 112 7.53 16.47 7.49
C SER A 112 8.55 17.08 6.56
N LEU A 113 8.90 16.39 5.49
CA LEU A 113 9.79 16.90 4.45
C LEU A 113 9.03 17.58 3.30
N ALA A 114 7.96 18.31 3.62
CA ALA A 114 7.04 18.89 2.63
C ALA A 114 7.72 19.79 1.58
N TYR A 115 8.85 20.40 1.89
CA TYR A 115 9.63 21.21 0.94
C TYR A 115 10.55 20.38 0.03
N PHE A 116 10.72 19.08 0.29
CA PHE A 116 11.52 18.18 -0.54
C PHE A 116 10.60 17.46 -1.53
N TYR A 117 10.18 18.17 -2.59
CA TYR A 117 9.27 17.65 -3.61
C TYR A 117 9.74 17.99 -5.03
N GLY A 118 9.22 17.24 -6.00
CA GLY A 118 9.51 17.40 -7.42
C GLY A 118 10.51 16.38 -7.94
N ILE A 119 10.67 16.35 -9.26
CA ILE A 119 11.68 15.56 -9.95
C ILE A 119 12.72 16.46 -10.60
N SER A 120 13.92 15.91 -10.81
CA SER A 120 15.06 16.63 -11.40
C SER A 120 16.01 15.65 -12.06
N ASN A 121 17.04 16.16 -12.74
CA ASN A 121 18.12 15.38 -13.32
C ASN A 121 17.64 14.19 -14.17
N ILE A 122 16.65 14.44 -15.05
CA ILE A 122 16.10 13.41 -15.93
C ILE A 122 17.15 13.04 -17.00
N ASP A 123 17.72 11.85 -16.88
CA ASP A 123 18.64 11.24 -17.83
C ASP A 123 17.86 10.26 -18.72
N LYS A 124 17.58 10.72 -19.96
CA LYS A 124 16.80 9.93 -20.94
C LYS A 124 17.58 8.73 -21.48
N GLU A 125 18.91 8.80 -21.53
CA GLU A 125 19.75 7.72 -22.04
C GLU A 125 19.82 6.57 -21.03
N LYS A 126 20.08 6.89 -19.77
CA LYS A 126 20.07 5.92 -18.67
C LYS A 126 18.67 5.58 -18.19
N LYS A 127 17.65 6.34 -18.63
CA LYS A 127 16.28 6.24 -18.17
C LYS A 127 16.21 6.35 -16.64
N GLN A 128 16.84 7.37 -16.09
CA GLN A 128 16.90 7.62 -14.65
C GLN A 128 16.46 9.05 -14.36
N PHE A 129 15.98 9.29 -13.15
CA PHE A 129 15.65 10.62 -12.68
C PHE A 129 15.84 10.68 -11.17
N ASP A 130 16.10 11.88 -10.66
CA ASP A 130 16.11 12.15 -9.23
C ASP A 130 14.71 12.61 -8.80
N VAL A 131 14.25 12.12 -7.66
CA VAL A 131 12.98 12.50 -7.05
C VAL A 131 13.20 12.86 -5.58
N ALA A 132 12.69 13.99 -5.17
CA ALA A 132 12.68 14.40 -3.78
C ALA A 132 11.67 13.56 -2.98
N SER A 133 12.02 13.20 -1.75
CA SER A 133 11.37 12.12 -0.98
C SER A 133 9.88 12.34 -0.70
N ASN A 134 9.44 13.61 -0.57
CA ASN A 134 8.02 13.93 -0.30
C ASN A 134 7.17 14.10 -1.57
N THR A 135 7.71 13.79 -2.73
CA THR A 135 6.96 13.76 -3.99
C THR A 135 5.98 12.59 -3.99
N PHE A 136 4.73 12.86 -4.32
CA PHE A 136 3.72 11.82 -4.45
C PHE A 136 3.92 10.99 -5.71
N LEU A 137 3.67 9.68 -5.64
CA LEU A 137 3.73 8.79 -6.81
C LEU A 137 2.81 9.26 -7.93
N ALA A 138 1.60 9.75 -7.59
CA ALA A 138 0.67 10.32 -8.55
C ALA A 138 1.22 11.54 -9.30
N GLY A 139 2.14 12.29 -8.69
CA GLY A 139 2.65 13.56 -9.22
C GLY A 139 3.70 13.40 -10.33
N VAL A 140 4.30 12.22 -10.51
CA VAL A 140 5.43 12.06 -11.43
C VAL A 140 5.01 11.53 -12.81
N GLY A 141 3.84 10.94 -12.94
CA GLY A 141 3.42 10.22 -14.15
C GLY A 141 3.44 11.08 -15.40
N GLU A 142 2.78 12.23 -15.39
CA GLU A 142 2.69 13.12 -16.54
C GLU A 142 4.05 13.72 -16.91
N GLU A 143 4.85 14.16 -15.92
CA GLU A 143 6.16 14.76 -16.17
C GLU A 143 7.13 13.76 -16.79
N LEU A 144 7.18 12.51 -16.30
CA LEU A 144 7.95 11.44 -16.90
C LEU A 144 7.46 11.13 -18.32
N TRP A 145 6.14 11.08 -18.51
CA TRP A 145 5.54 10.81 -19.82
C TRP A 145 5.94 11.83 -20.89
N GLN A 146 5.95 13.12 -20.55
CA GLN A 146 6.40 14.20 -21.43
C GLN A 146 7.88 14.05 -21.81
N ASN A 147 8.68 13.47 -20.92
CA ASN A 147 10.08 13.16 -21.15
C ASN A 147 10.34 11.82 -21.86
N GLY A 148 9.29 11.08 -22.25
CA GLY A 148 9.41 9.80 -22.92
C GLY A 148 9.60 8.61 -21.96
N LEU A 149 9.50 8.85 -20.66
CA LEU A 149 9.76 7.87 -19.59
C LEU A 149 8.49 7.49 -18.83
N SER A 150 8.59 6.44 -18.06
CA SER A 150 7.58 6.00 -17.10
C SER A 150 8.17 5.10 -16.02
N LEU A 151 7.46 4.93 -14.90
CA LEU A 151 7.79 3.91 -13.92
C LEU A 151 7.47 2.52 -14.51
N GLU A 152 8.28 1.52 -14.13
CA GLU A 152 8.12 0.15 -14.60
C GLU A 152 6.87 -0.53 -14.05
N ASN A 153 6.61 -0.29 -12.77
CA ASN A 153 5.48 -0.79 -12.01
C ASN A 153 5.06 0.26 -10.99
N MET A 154 3.82 0.22 -10.52
CA MET A 154 3.30 1.14 -9.51
C MET A 154 2.35 0.38 -8.57
N PRO A 155 2.24 0.81 -7.31
CA PRO A 155 1.16 0.34 -6.44
C PRO A 155 -0.18 0.91 -6.92
N ASP A 156 -1.26 0.23 -6.55
CA ASP A 156 -2.63 0.67 -6.79
C ASP A 156 -2.90 2.04 -6.12
N ILE A 157 -2.47 2.23 -4.87
CA ILE A 157 -2.59 3.51 -4.17
C ILE A 157 -1.37 4.39 -4.48
N ASN A 158 -1.55 5.40 -5.34
CA ASN A 158 -0.50 6.32 -5.78
C ASN A 158 -0.41 7.63 -4.96
N THR A 159 -1.23 7.78 -3.95
CA THR A 159 -1.22 8.93 -3.01
C THR A 159 -0.17 8.79 -1.90
N GLN A 160 0.79 7.89 -2.06
CA GLN A 160 1.97 7.74 -1.21
C GLN A 160 3.11 8.64 -1.70
N THR A 161 3.97 9.08 -0.76
CA THR A 161 5.23 9.75 -1.12
C THR A 161 6.32 8.74 -1.45
N PHE A 162 7.27 9.09 -2.32
CA PHE A 162 8.40 8.21 -2.67
C PHE A 162 9.18 7.75 -1.43
N GLY A 163 9.57 8.67 -0.55
CA GLY A 163 10.30 8.30 0.68
C GLY A 163 9.52 7.33 1.57
N GLY A 164 8.19 7.54 1.70
CA GLY A 164 7.32 6.65 2.48
C GLY A 164 7.16 5.27 1.84
N SER A 165 6.98 5.20 0.52
CA SER A 165 6.82 3.94 -0.21
C SER A 165 8.10 3.10 -0.20
N ILE A 166 9.27 3.73 -0.41
CA ILE A 166 10.57 3.06 -0.34
C ILE A 166 10.85 2.56 1.08
N ALA A 167 10.56 3.36 2.12
CA ALA A 167 10.82 2.98 3.50
C ALA A 167 10.13 1.69 3.95
N THR A 168 9.05 1.26 3.28
CA THR A 168 8.26 0.08 3.63
C THR A 168 8.20 -1.00 2.55
N SER A 169 8.98 -0.89 1.48
CA SER A 169 8.97 -1.83 0.33
C SER A 169 7.62 -1.90 -0.38
N THR A 170 6.94 -0.77 -0.57
CA THR A 170 5.69 -0.71 -1.34
C THR A 170 5.88 -1.34 -2.73
N HIS A 171 4.87 -2.08 -3.17
CA HIS A 171 4.91 -2.84 -4.42
C HIS A 171 3.58 -2.76 -5.19
N GLY A 172 3.63 -3.09 -6.46
CA GLY A 172 2.45 -3.38 -7.30
C GLY A 172 2.24 -4.88 -7.43
N THR A 173 1.93 -5.35 -8.62
CA THR A 173 1.79 -6.78 -8.95
C THR A 173 2.65 -7.16 -10.17
N GLY A 174 2.98 -8.45 -10.30
CA GLY A 174 3.68 -9.07 -11.42
C GLY A 174 4.94 -9.81 -11.01
N ILE A 175 5.01 -11.11 -11.35
CA ILE A 175 6.12 -12.01 -10.95
C ILE A 175 7.49 -11.58 -11.49
N ASN A 176 7.52 -10.74 -12.52
CA ASN A 176 8.75 -10.21 -13.10
C ASN A 176 9.14 -8.83 -12.53
N TYR A 177 8.36 -8.27 -11.63
CA TYR A 177 8.54 -6.92 -11.09
C TYR A 177 8.71 -6.94 -9.58
N GLY A 178 9.76 -6.28 -9.10
CA GLY A 178 10.02 -6.10 -7.67
C GLY A 178 9.22 -4.96 -7.03
N SER A 179 9.54 -4.67 -5.79
CA SER A 179 9.01 -3.50 -5.09
C SER A 179 9.53 -2.19 -5.70
N MET A 180 8.92 -1.06 -5.33
CA MET A 180 9.43 0.27 -5.67
C MET A 180 10.89 0.45 -5.25
N SER A 181 11.28 -0.15 -4.13
CA SER A 181 12.64 -0.11 -3.59
C SER A 181 13.68 -0.76 -4.53
N SER A 182 13.29 -1.72 -5.36
CA SER A 182 14.18 -2.37 -6.34
C SER A 182 14.59 -1.45 -7.49
N THR A 183 13.83 -0.37 -7.72
CA THR A 183 14.13 0.62 -8.78
C THR A 183 15.11 1.69 -8.33
N VAL A 184 15.44 1.76 -7.04
CA VAL A 184 16.33 2.77 -6.47
C VAL A 184 17.78 2.51 -6.85
N LYS A 185 18.46 3.53 -7.38
CA LYS A 185 19.88 3.51 -7.79
C LYS A 185 20.79 4.32 -6.87
N ASN A 186 20.25 5.33 -6.21
CA ASN A 186 20.99 6.16 -5.25
C ASN A 186 20.03 6.73 -4.21
N ILE A 187 20.53 6.93 -3.00
CA ILE A 187 19.80 7.55 -1.90
C ILE A 187 20.69 8.62 -1.27
N VAL A 188 20.12 9.80 -1.08
CA VAL A 188 20.70 10.85 -0.22
C VAL A 188 19.83 10.97 1.01
N LEU A 189 20.44 10.92 2.19
CA LEU A 189 19.73 11.05 3.46
C LEU A 189 20.57 11.83 4.49
N VAL A 190 19.90 12.43 5.47
CA VAL A 190 20.54 13.05 6.65
C VAL A 190 20.38 12.09 7.83
N ASN A 191 21.48 11.60 8.36
CA ASN A 191 21.53 10.59 9.43
C ASN A 191 21.21 11.19 10.83
N GLY A 192 21.22 10.37 11.88
CA GLY A 192 20.96 10.78 13.27
C GLY A 192 22.03 11.66 13.91
N LEU A 193 23.15 11.91 13.21
CA LEU A 193 24.17 12.87 13.57
C LEU A 193 24.02 14.21 12.83
N GLY A 194 23.00 14.31 11.94
CA GLY A 194 22.78 15.46 11.07
C GLY A 194 23.82 15.55 9.94
N GLU A 195 24.41 14.44 9.54
CA GLU A 195 25.35 14.37 8.42
C GLU A 195 24.61 13.91 7.16
N GLU A 196 24.86 14.58 6.05
CA GLU A 196 24.34 14.13 4.74
C GLU A 196 25.17 12.95 4.25
N ILE A 197 24.50 11.87 3.90
CA ILE A 197 25.09 10.64 3.39
C ILE A 197 24.53 10.36 2.01
N ASN A 198 25.43 10.24 1.03
CA ASN A 198 25.13 9.70 -0.29
C ASN A 198 25.46 8.20 -0.30
N CYS A 199 24.55 7.36 -0.77
CA CYS A 199 24.77 5.92 -0.83
C CYS A 199 24.18 5.28 -2.08
N ASN A 200 24.94 4.36 -2.66
CA ASN A 200 24.60 3.55 -3.83
C ASN A 200 25.43 2.25 -3.80
N VAL A 201 25.41 1.47 -4.89
CA VAL A 201 26.16 0.19 -4.93
C VAL A 201 27.68 0.34 -4.86
N ASP A 202 28.21 1.49 -5.27
CA ASP A 202 29.65 1.79 -5.32
C ASP A 202 30.13 2.62 -4.12
N GLU A 203 29.22 3.36 -3.48
CA GLU A 203 29.50 4.27 -2.38
C GLU A 203 28.58 3.98 -1.20
N ASN A 204 29.15 3.75 0.00
CA ASN A 204 28.39 3.42 1.21
C ASN A 204 27.40 2.24 0.99
N ALA A 205 27.83 1.17 0.32
CA ALA A 205 26.99 0.07 -0.13
C ALA A 205 26.18 -0.63 0.98
N GLU A 206 26.74 -0.78 2.19
CA GLU A 206 25.98 -1.34 3.33
C GLU A 206 24.85 -0.42 3.76
N VAL A 207 25.09 0.91 3.77
CA VAL A 207 24.04 1.90 4.06
C VAL A 207 22.97 1.86 2.98
N PHE A 208 23.36 1.78 1.70
CA PHE A 208 22.43 1.67 0.58
C PHE A 208 21.53 0.45 0.71
N ASN A 209 22.10 -0.73 1.01
CA ASN A 209 21.33 -1.96 1.18
C ASN A 209 20.31 -1.87 2.34
N ALA A 210 20.69 -1.21 3.43
CA ALA A 210 19.78 -0.95 4.54
C ALA A 210 18.75 0.15 4.24
N ALA A 211 19.12 1.18 3.46
CA ALA A 211 18.29 2.35 3.22
C ALA A 211 17.12 2.10 2.24
N ARG A 212 17.24 1.10 1.35
CA ARG A 212 16.18 0.74 0.39
C ARG A 212 14.89 0.20 1.04
N THR A 213 14.94 -0.19 2.34
CA THR A 213 13.77 -0.46 3.18
C THR A 213 14.15 -0.16 4.62
N ASN A 214 13.98 1.09 5.05
CA ASN A 214 14.63 1.62 6.25
C ASN A 214 13.68 1.95 7.40
N LEU A 215 12.38 1.87 7.21
CA LEU A 215 11.33 2.17 8.19
C LEU A 215 11.42 3.61 8.78
N GLY A 216 12.13 4.51 8.11
CA GLY A 216 12.45 5.83 8.62
C GLY A 216 13.34 5.81 9.86
N THR A 217 14.30 4.85 9.95
CA THR A 217 15.15 4.63 11.14
C THR A 217 16.64 4.86 10.93
N LEU A 218 17.06 5.13 9.69
CA LEU A 218 18.46 5.44 9.36
C LEU A 218 18.72 6.95 9.27
N GLY A 219 17.68 7.74 9.15
CA GLY A 219 17.74 9.17 8.88
C GLY A 219 16.59 9.64 8.02
N ALA A 220 16.63 10.91 7.67
CA ALA A 220 15.65 11.56 6.80
C ALA A 220 16.14 11.48 5.35
N VAL A 221 15.51 10.64 4.53
CA VAL A 221 15.77 10.55 3.09
C VAL A 221 15.31 11.84 2.40
N THR A 222 16.20 12.50 1.69
CA THR A 222 15.93 13.76 0.99
C THR A 222 15.69 13.53 -0.50
N THR A 223 16.51 12.70 -1.14
CA THR A 223 16.49 12.46 -2.59
C THR A 223 16.72 10.99 -2.91
N LEU A 224 16.05 10.51 -3.94
CA LEU A 224 16.17 9.17 -4.48
C LEU A 224 16.47 9.26 -5.98
N LYS A 225 17.40 8.48 -6.50
CA LYS A 225 17.56 8.25 -7.94
C LYS A 225 16.83 6.97 -8.31
N ILE A 226 15.89 7.08 -9.25
CA ILE A 226 14.98 6.00 -9.64
C ILE A 226 15.28 5.55 -11.06
N GLN A 227 15.29 4.23 -11.27
CA GLN A 227 15.31 3.64 -12.60
C GLN A 227 13.91 3.70 -13.19
N ALA A 228 13.78 4.31 -14.34
CA ALA A 228 12.58 4.36 -15.20
C ALA A 228 12.77 3.44 -16.42
N GLN A 229 11.76 3.40 -17.27
CA GLN A 229 11.79 2.78 -18.60
C GLN A 229 11.12 3.70 -19.62
N ASP A 230 11.10 3.29 -20.90
CA ASP A 230 10.33 3.98 -21.91
C ASP A 230 8.83 3.98 -21.58
N LYS A 231 8.15 5.08 -21.90
CA LYS A 231 6.69 5.18 -21.70
C LYS A 231 5.93 4.14 -22.51
N TYR A 232 4.83 3.66 -21.97
CA TYR A 232 4.02 2.63 -22.59
C TYR A 232 2.55 2.75 -22.20
N TYR A 233 1.68 2.18 -23.03
CA TYR A 233 0.26 2.07 -22.76
C TYR A 233 -0.05 0.72 -22.16
N LEU A 234 -1.10 0.67 -21.34
CA LEU A 234 -1.64 -0.54 -20.75
C LEU A 234 -3.09 -0.74 -21.16
N LYS A 235 -3.43 -1.99 -21.27
CA LYS A 235 -4.80 -2.49 -21.26
C LYS A 235 -4.98 -3.29 -19.97
N GLU A 236 -5.96 -2.91 -19.19
CA GLU A 236 -6.45 -3.69 -18.06
C GLU A 236 -7.69 -4.45 -18.50
N THR A 237 -7.77 -5.70 -18.06
CA THR A 237 -8.94 -6.56 -18.24
C THR A 237 -9.32 -7.13 -16.90
N SER A 238 -10.58 -6.98 -16.49
CA SER A 238 -11.14 -7.59 -15.28
C SER A 238 -12.32 -8.47 -15.60
N TRP A 239 -12.42 -9.61 -14.91
CA TRP A 239 -13.53 -10.55 -15.09
C TRP A 239 -13.76 -11.42 -13.85
N MET A 240 -14.99 -11.82 -13.64
CA MET A 240 -15.35 -12.74 -12.56
C MET A 240 -15.19 -14.19 -13.03
N MET A 241 -14.64 -15.03 -12.17
CA MET A 241 -14.47 -16.47 -12.36
C MET A 241 -15.11 -17.23 -11.20
N ASP A 242 -15.44 -18.48 -11.42
CA ASP A 242 -15.65 -19.43 -10.33
C ASP A 242 -14.39 -19.51 -9.45
N LEU A 243 -14.54 -19.57 -8.13
CA LEU A 243 -13.40 -19.52 -7.20
C LEU A 243 -12.37 -20.62 -7.48
N GLU A 244 -12.83 -21.85 -7.62
CA GLU A 244 -11.92 -22.99 -7.83
C GLU A 244 -11.25 -22.94 -9.21
N GLU A 245 -11.98 -22.49 -10.23
CA GLU A 245 -11.40 -22.25 -11.56
C GLU A 245 -10.33 -21.18 -11.52
N GLY A 246 -10.60 -20.02 -10.89
CA GLY A 246 -9.65 -18.92 -10.77
C GLY A 246 -8.40 -19.33 -10.01
N LEU A 247 -8.56 -20.04 -8.89
CA LEU A 247 -7.43 -20.56 -8.10
C LEU A 247 -6.61 -21.61 -8.87
N ALA A 248 -7.23 -22.43 -9.69
CA ALA A 248 -6.52 -23.41 -10.51
C ALA A 248 -5.74 -22.77 -11.67
N LYS A 249 -6.20 -21.64 -12.20
CA LYS A 249 -5.56 -20.89 -13.28
C LYS A 249 -4.52 -19.87 -12.84
N THR A 250 -4.35 -19.68 -11.54
CA THR A 250 -3.54 -18.57 -10.97
C THR A 250 -2.11 -18.55 -11.51
N GLU A 251 -1.44 -19.71 -11.59
CA GLU A 251 -0.06 -19.78 -12.11
C GLU A 251 0.01 -19.53 -13.62
N GLN A 252 -0.94 -20.06 -14.37
CA GLN A 252 -1.04 -19.83 -15.81
C GLN A 252 -1.21 -18.33 -16.09
N LEU A 253 -2.18 -17.68 -15.45
CA LEU A 253 -2.46 -16.24 -15.63
C LEU A 253 -1.28 -15.36 -15.19
N ARG A 254 -0.58 -15.76 -14.10
CA ARG A 254 0.67 -15.09 -13.68
C ARG A 254 1.73 -15.09 -14.78
N ASP A 255 1.88 -16.21 -15.48
CA ASP A 255 2.96 -16.40 -16.45
C ASP A 255 2.60 -15.82 -17.83
N GLU A 256 1.31 -15.79 -18.19
CA GLU A 256 0.81 -15.27 -19.46
C GLU A 256 0.72 -13.74 -19.51
N HIS A 257 0.53 -13.08 -18.38
CA HIS A 257 0.27 -11.64 -18.33
C HIS A 257 1.40 -10.84 -17.68
N ARG A 258 1.57 -9.61 -18.12
CA ARG A 258 2.57 -8.69 -17.55
C ARG A 258 2.31 -8.44 -16.07
N HIS A 259 1.08 -8.12 -15.72
CA HIS A 259 0.61 -7.98 -14.34
C HIS A 259 -0.66 -8.80 -14.17
N PHE A 260 -0.75 -9.47 -13.07
CA PHE A 260 -1.89 -10.28 -12.71
C PHE A 260 -2.16 -10.16 -11.21
N GLU A 261 -3.43 -10.04 -10.86
CA GLU A 261 -3.90 -10.06 -9.48
C GLU A 261 -5.29 -10.67 -9.37
N LEU A 262 -5.61 -11.13 -8.16
CA LEU A 262 -6.92 -11.66 -7.83
C LEU A 262 -7.53 -10.89 -6.66
N TYR A 263 -8.84 -10.74 -6.70
CA TYR A 263 -9.63 -10.28 -5.57
C TYR A 263 -10.58 -11.40 -5.12
N ALA A 264 -10.22 -12.04 -4.02
CA ALA A 264 -11.02 -13.10 -3.42
C ALA A 264 -12.09 -12.50 -2.51
N LEU A 265 -13.35 -12.87 -2.75
CA LEU A 265 -14.49 -12.39 -1.98
C LEU A 265 -14.76 -13.36 -0.81
N PRO A 266 -14.64 -12.90 0.45
CA PRO A 266 -15.03 -13.72 1.59
C PRO A 266 -16.50 -14.18 1.48
N HIS A 267 -16.78 -15.44 1.83
CA HIS A 267 -18.11 -16.06 1.74
C HIS A 267 -18.70 -16.21 0.32
N ALA A 268 -17.91 -15.98 -0.74
CA ALA A 268 -18.33 -16.16 -2.13
C ALA A 268 -17.75 -17.44 -2.73
N ASP A 269 -18.41 -17.89 -3.79
CA ASP A 269 -17.95 -18.97 -4.66
C ASP A 269 -17.30 -18.41 -5.95
N TYR A 270 -16.95 -17.12 -5.94
CA TYR A 270 -16.39 -16.36 -7.06
C TYR A 270 -15.12 -15.61 -6.67
N ILE A 271 -14.27 -15.36 -7.67
CA ILE A 271 -13.05 -14.57 -7.56
C ILE A 271 -12.90 -13.66 -8.78
N LEU A 272 -12.51 -12.40 -8.56
CA LEU A 272 -12.24 -11.45 -9.64
C LEU A 272 -10.78 -11.58 -10.07
N GLY A 273 -10.53 -11.78 -11.35
CA GLY A 273 -9.21 -11.71 -11.97
C GLY A 273 -9.00 -10.36 -12.64
N ILE A 274 -7.79 -9.81 -12.51
CA ILE A 274 -7.37 -8.59 -13.20
C ILE A 274 -6.02 -8.84 -13.86
N THR A 275 -5.89 -8.46 -15.12
CA THR A 275 -4.63 -8.46 -15.85
C THR A 275 -4.35 -7.12 -16.47
N LEU A 276 -3.06 -6.75 -16.54
CA LEU A 276 -2.62 -5.56 -17.25
C LEU A 276 -1.51 -5.95 -18.23
N ASP A 277 -1.71 -5.63 -19.52
CA ASP A 277 -0.75 -5.93 -20.57
C ASP A 277 -0.39 -4.70 -21.37
N LYS A 278 0.86 -4.65 -21.89
CA LYS A 278 1.30 -3.58 -22.79
C LYS A 278 0.55 -3.66 -24.11
N ILE A 279 0.14 -2.50 -24.60
CA ILE A 279 -0.54 -2.36 -25.89
C ILE A 279 0.10 -1.25 -26.72
N GLU A 280 -0.17 -1.27 -28.02
CA GLU A 280 0.16 -0.20 -28.94
C GLU A 280 -0.86 0.96 -28.84
N ARG A 281 -0.43 2.19 -29.13
CA ARG A 281 -1.31 3.37 -29.10
C ARG A 281 -2.60 3.22 -29.91
N LYS A 282 -2.55 2.50 -31.05
CA LYS A 282 -3.70 2.24 -31.91
C LYS A 282 -4.78 1.37 -31.28
N GLU A 283 -4.45 0.67 -30.18
CA GLU A 283 -5.35 -0.24 -29.46
C GLU A 283 -6.07 0.44 -28.29
N LEU A 284 -5.85 1.76 -28.13
CA LEU A 284 -6.58 2.52 -27.09
C LEU A 284 -8.07 2.54 -27.39
N LEU A 285 -8.88 2.23 -26.38
CA LEU A 285 -10.34 2.32 -26.44
C LEU A 285 -10.76 3.80 -26.50
N SER A 286 -11.86 4.06 -27.23
CA SER A 286 -12.40 5.42 -27.43
C SER A 286 -13.14 5.98 -26.20
N SER A 287 -13.49 5.12 -25.26
CA SER A 287 -14.14 5.51 -23.98
C SER A 287 -13.70 4.58 -22.85
N THR A 288 -13.53 5.15 -21.68
CA THR A 288 -13.40 4.37 -20.43
C THR A 288 -14.80 4.08 -19.89
N PRO A 289 -15.05 2.90 -19.33
CA PRO A 289 -16.30 2.60 -18.65
C PRO A 289 -16.59 3.61 -17.53
N ASN A 290 -17.84 4.04 -17.40
CA ASN A 290 -18.25 4.93 -16.31
C ASN A 290 -18.55 4.10 -15.05
N THR A 291 -17.72 4.22 -14.04
CA THR A 291 -17.76 3.40 -12.81
C THR A 291 -18.34 4.11 -11.60
N GLY A 292 -18.97 5.24 -11.80
CA GLY A 292 -19.36 6.21 -10.78
C GLY A 292 -20.21 5.72 -9.59
N ASP A 293 -20.82 4.52 -9.62
CA ASP A 293 -21.74 4.07 -8.56
C ASP A 293 -21.24 2.85 -7.75
N ALA A 294 -20.06 2.38 -8.05
CA ALA A 294 -19.53 1.14 -7.45
C ALA A 294 -19.35 1.25 -5.92
N TYR A 295 -18.86 2.39 -5.45
CA TYR A 295 -18.64 2.65 -4.01
C TYR A 295 -19.92 2.64 -3.19
N GLU A 296 -20.92 3.43 -3.60
CA GLU A 296 -22.20 3.53 -2.87
C GLU A 296 -22.95 2.19 -2.90
N THR A 297 -22.76 1.42 -3.96
CA THR A 297 -23.36 0.08 -4.06
C THR A 297 -22.72 -0.90 -3.09
N PHE A 298 -21.38 -0.92 -2.99
CA PHE A 298 -20.66 -1.79 -2.05
C PHE A 298 -21.01 -1.43 -0.59
N LYS A 299 -21.05 -0.15 -0.27
CA LYS A 299 -21.46 0.36 1.04
C LYS A 299 -22.92 0.03 1.38
N THR A 300 -23.81 0.14 0.38
CA THR A 300 -25.22 -0.23 0.55
C THR A 300 -25.37 -1.72 0.78
N MET A 301 -24.66 -2.54 0.03
CA MET A 301 -24.61 -3.99 0.21
C MET A 301 -24.10 -4.37 1.61
N SER A 302 -23.02 -3.72 2.09
CA SER A 302 -22.52 -3.92 3.45
C SER A 302 -23.60 -3.68 4.50
N LYS A 303 -24.34 -2.56 4.41
CA LYS A 303 -25.43 -2.25 5.35
C LYS A 303 -26.56 -3.29 5.32
N VAL A 304 -26.89 -3.81 4.14
CA VAL A 304 -27.92 -4.88 4.02
C VAL A 304 -27.42 -6.15 4.69
N ILE A 305 -26.15 -6.52 4.46
CA ILE A 305 -25.53 -7.70 5.08
C ILE A 305 -25.43 -7.55 6.60
N ASP A 306 -25.10 -6.35 7.10
CA ASP A 306 -25.09 -6.08 8.56
C ASP A 306 -26.46 -6.30 9.19
N THR A 307 -27.51 -6.02 8.46
CA THR A 307 -28.89 -6.23 8.94
C THR A 307 -29.36 -7.69 8.82
N LEU A 308 -28.89 -8.40 7.79
CA LEU A 308 -29.30 -9.76 7.45
C LEU A 308 -28.07 -10.67 7.20
N PRO A 309 -27.23 -10.91 8.21
CA PRO A 309 -25.95 -11.60 8.04
C PRO A 309 -26.08 -13.04 7.53
N TYR A 310 -27.19 -13.71 7.79
CA TYR A 310 -27.48 -15.05 7.28
C TYR A 310 -27.71 -15.10 5.76
N LEU A 311 -27.94 -13.96 5.09
CA LEU A 311 -28.04 -13.85 3.64
C LEU A 311 -26.71 -13.46 2.99
N ARG A 312 -25.62 -13.29 3.74
CA ARG A 312 -24.32 -12.78 3.28
C ARG A 312 -23.85 -13.49 2.03
N SER A 313 -23.65 -14.80 2.08
CA SER A 313 -23.20 -15.59 0.92
C SER A 313 -24.14 -15.49 -0.27
N PHE A 314 -25.44 -15.51 -0.04
CA PHE A 314 -26.43 -15.38 -1.13
C PHE A 314 -26.33 -14.01 -1.82
N ILE A 315 -26.23 -12.93 -1.03
CA ILE A 315 -26.14 -11.57 -1.56
C ILE A 315 -24.83 -11.40 -2.35
N ILE A 316 -23.69 -11.83 -1.79
CA ILE A 316 -22.39 -11.70 -2.43
C ILE A 316 -22.33 -12.52 -3.73
N ASN A 317 -22.74 -13.79 -3.70
CA ASN A 317 -22.73 -14.67 -4.89
C ASN A 317 -23.68 -14.17 -5.98
N THR A 318 -24.87 -13.68 -5.62
CA THR A 318 -25.78 -13.10 -6.59
C THR A 318 -25.18 -11.86 -7.24
N GLY A 319 -24.50 -11.00 -6.47
CA GLY A 319 -23.77 -9.85 -6.99
C GLY A 319 -22.63 -10.28 -7.92
N ALA A 320 -21.75 -11.13 -7.46
CA ALA A 320 -20.60 -11.60 -8.21
C ALA A 320 -20.98 -12.24 -9.56
N SER A 321 -22.06 -13.05 -9.58
CA SER A 321 -22.53 -13.71 -10.82
C SER A 321 -23.02 -12.77 -11.92
N THR A 322 -23.22 -11.49 -11.62
CA THR A 322 -23.70 -10.48 -12.58
C THR A 322 -22.61 -9.51 -13.05
N VAL A 323 -21.39 -9.68 -12.55
CA VAL A 323 -20.25 -8.84 -12.96
C VAL A 323 -19.82 -9.24 -14.36
N GLU A 324 -19.88 -8.29 -15.28
CA GLU A 324 -19.43 -8.48 -16.65
C GLU A 324 -17.92 -8.26 -16.76
N LYS A 325 -17.33 -8.80 -17.83
CA LYS A 325 -15.92 -8.53 -18.17
C LYS A 325 -15.80 -7.05 -18.57
N GLU A 326 -14.82 -6.37 -17.99
CA GLU A 326 -14.52 -4.98 -18.31
C GLU A 326 -13.10 -4.83 -18.85
N GLU A 327 -12.91 -3.83 -19.72
CA GLU A 327 -11.63 -3.48 -20.29
C GLU A 327 -11.44 -1.97 -20.25
N ARG A 328 -10.25 -1.53 -19.81
CA ARG A 328 -9.84 -0.12 -19.93
C ARG A 328 -8.43 -0.01 -20.49
N THR A 329 -8.15 1.08 -21.15
CA THR A 329 -6.82 1.35 -21.70
C THR A 329 -6.39 2.78 -21.38
N GLY A 330 -5.09 3.01 -21.29
CA GLY A 330 -4.55 4.34 -21.01
C GLY A 330 -3.03 4.36 -20.96
N ARG A 331 -2.49 5.48 -20.59
CA ARG A 331 -1.07 5.59 -20.24
C ARG A 331 -0.83 4.77 -18.97
N ASN A 332 0.35 4.16 -18.85
CA ASN A 332 0.60 3.25 -17.72
C ASN A 332 0.25 3.84 -16.34
N TYR A 333 0.65 5.07 -16.05
CA TYR A 333 0.38 5.71 -14.75
C TYR A 333 -1.11 6.02 -14.50
N GLU A 334 -1.91 6.18 -15.58
CA GLU A 334 -3.37 6.36 -15.51
C GLU A 334 -4.08 5.04 -15.19
N VAL A 335 -3.52 3.92 -15.67
CA VAL A 335 -4.10 2.59 -15.48
C VAL A 335 -3.70 1.98 -14.14
N PHE A 336 -2.46 2.17 -13.70
CA PHE A 336 -2.02 1.68 -12.38
C PHE A 336 -2.68 2.39 -11.20
N GLY A 337 -2.81 3.72 -11.28
CA GLY A 337 -3.27 4.51 -10.14
C GLY A 337 -4.78 4.49 -10.00
N ASN A 338 -5.26 4.04 -8.84
CA ASN A 338 -6.67 4.09 -8.50
C ASN A 338 -6.91 5.04 -7.32
N VAL A 339 -7.98 5.83 -7.39
CA VAL A 339 -8.44 6.64 -6.27
C VAL A 339 -9.29 5.75 -5.37
N ARG A 340 -8.96 5.71 -4.08
CA ARG A 340 -9.71 4.93 -3.09
C ARG A 340 -10.53 5.86 -2.19
N ASP A 341 -11.83 5.89 -2.40
CA ASP A 341 -12.76 6.67 -1.58
C ASP A 341 -13.18 5.92 -0.30
N ILE A 342 -12.94 4.61 -0.26
CA ILE A 342 -13.25 3.77 0.91
C ILE A 342 -12.04 3.70 1.83
N ARG A 343 -12.20 4.11 3.08
CA ARG A 343 -11.20 3.88 4.12
C ARG A 343 -11.34 2.47 4.69
N PHE A 344 -10.20 1.81 4.88
CA PHE A 344 -10.11 0.46 5.43
C PHE A 344 -8.91 0.31 6.35
N ASN A 345 -8.86 -0.78 7.09
CA ASN A 345 -7.69 -1.29 7.79
C ASN A 345 -7.18 -2.52 7.06
N GLU A 346 -5.86 -2.72 7.04
CA GLU A 346 -5.25 -3.74 6.20
C GLU A 346 -4.14 -4.49 6.93
N MET A 347 -4.15 -5.82 6.78
CA MET A 347 -3.07 -6.75 7.08
C MET A 347 -2.58 -7.35 5.78
N GLU A 348 -1.27 -7.36 5.55
CA GLU A 348 -0.67 -7.97 4.37
C GLU A 348 0.57 -8.76 4.75
N TYR A 349 0.68 -9.97 4.18
CA TYR A 349 1.85 -10.82 4.30
C TYR A 349 2.30 -11.30 2.95
N SER A 350 3.62 -11.31 2.76
CA SER A 350 4.29 -11.89 1.59
C SER A 350 4.78 -13.29 1.94
N ILE A 351 4.26 -14.29 1.25
CA ILE A 351 4.61 -15.70 1.42
C ILE A 351 5.35 -16.20 0.18
N PRO A 352 6.12 -17.30 0.24
CA PRO A 352 6.72 -17.89 -0.97
C PRO A 352 5.64 -18.13 -2.04
N ALA A 353 5.95 -17.79 -3.29
CA ALA A 353 4.96 -17.75 -4.38
C ALA A 353 4.23 -19.09 -4.58
N GLU A 354 4.94 -20.21 -4.40
CA GLU A 354 4.41 -21.57 -4.54
C GLU A 354 3.35 -21.96 -3.50
N TYR A 355 3.29 -21.25 -2.38
CA TYR A 355 2.29 -21.52 -1.33
C TYR A 355 1.09 -20.57 -1.37
N GLY A 356 1.07 -19.59 -2.28
CA GLY A 356 0.08 -18.52 -2.33
C GLY A 356 -1.36 -19.03 -2.36
N VAL A 357 -1.68 -19.91 -3.31
CA VAL A 357 -3.03 -20.47 -3.46
C VAL A 357 -3.45 -21.29 -2.25
N ALA A 358 -2.53 -22.10 -1.68
CA ALA A 358 -2.83 -22.91 -0.49
C ALA A 358 -3.13 -22.03 0.73
N CYS A 359 -2.35 -20.98 0.94
CA CYS A 359 -2.57 -20.02 2.01
C CYS A 359 -3.91 -19.27 1.85
N LEU A 360 -4.23 -18.78 0.67
CA LEU A 360 -5.49 -18.09 0.39
C LEU A 360 -6.69 -19.01 0.65
N ARG A 361 -6.64 -20.28 0.21
CA ARG A 361 -7.69 -21.28 0.49
C ARG A 361 -7.89 -21.50 1.99
N GLU A 362 -6.81 -21.61 2.76
CA GLU A 362 -6.88 -21.80 4.21
C GLU A 362 -7.50 -20.58 4.91
N ILE A 363 -7.16 -19.37 4.46
CA ILE A 363 -7.76 -18.13 4.97
C ILE A 363 -9.28 -18.09 4.68
N LEU A 364 -9.67 -18.32 3.43
CA LEU A 364 -11.09 -18.35 3.02
C LEU A 364 -11.89 -19.40 3.79
N SER A 365 -11.32 -20.60 3.93
CA SER A 365 -11.92 -21.68 4.70
C SER A 365 -12.08 -21.33 6.18
N THR A 366 -11.07 -20.67 6.77
CA THR A 366 -11.11 -20.22 8.16
C THR A 366 -12.16 -19.14 8.38
N ILE A 367 -12.27 -18.16 7.47
CA ILE A 367 -13.31 -17.14 7.52
C ILE A 367 -14.71 -17.79 7.49
N LYS A 368 -14.92 -18.73 6.58
CA LYS A 368 -16.19 -19.45 6.43
C LYS A 368 -16.49 -20.31 7.67
N LYS A 369 -15.52 -21.07 8.16
CA LYS A 369 -15.65 -21.97 9.31
C LYS A 369 -15.97 -21.24 10.62
N LEU A 370 -15.36 -20.07 10.84
CA LEU A 370 -15.54 -19.25 12.04
C LEU A 370 -16.66 -18.22 11.88
N ASP A 371 -17.32 -18.19 10.71
CA ASP A 371 -18.35 -17.21 10.34
C ASP A 371 -17.91 -15.76 10.62
N ILE A 372 -16.67 -15.44 10.23
CA ILE A 372 -16.11 -14.09 10.45
C ILE A 372 -16.88 -13.07 9.61
N ASP A 373 -17.34 -12.01 10.27
CA ASP A 373 -18.10 -10.94 9.63
C ASP A 373 -17.18 -9.99 8.84
N VAL A 374 -16.79 -10.44 7.65
CA VAL A 374 -16.01 -9.67 6.68
C VAL A 374 -16.55 -9.91 5.27
N ILE A 375 -16.68 -8.83 4.51
CA ILE A 375 -17.09 -8.89 3.10
C ILE A 375 -16.08 -8.19 2.19
N PHE A 376 -15.12 -7.45 2.78
CA PHE A 376 -14.12 -6.72 2.00
C PHE A 376 -13.25 -7.70 1.22
N PRO A 377 -13.03 -7.48 -0.10
CA PRO A 377 -12.21 -8.36 -0.92
C PRO A 377 -10.78 -8.47 -0.39
N MET A 378 -10.20 -9.65 -0.49
CA MET A 378 -8.79 -9.89 -0.24
C MET A 378 -8.04 -9.81 -1.56
N GLU A 379 -6.91 -9.11 -1.57
CA GLU A 379 -6.07 -8.93 -2.73
C GLU A 379 -4.93 -9.94 -2.73
N TYR A 380 -4.63 -10.51 -3.90
CA TYR A 380 -3.61 -11.53 -4.11
C TYR A 380 -2.72 -11.11 -5.28
N ARG A 381 -1.43 -10.88 -5.03
CA ARG A 381 -0.47 -10.35 -6.00
C ARG A 381 0.83 -11.14 -6.00
N TYR A 382 1.51 -11.19 -7.15
CA TYR A 382 2.85 -11.74 -7.25
C TYR A 382 3.90 -10.65 -7.32
N ILE A 383 5.05 -10.85 -6.66
CA ILE A 383 6.17 -9.93 -6.62
C ILE A 383 7.48 -10.70 -6.77
N LYS A 384 8.37 -10.19 -7.63
CA LYS A 384 9.70 -10.73 -7.86
C LYS A 384 10.59 -10.58 -6.63
N ALA A 385 11.47 -11.55 -6.43
CA ALA A 385 12.56 -11.52 -5.46
C ALA A 385 13.47 -10.29 -5.66
N ASP A 386 13.97 -9.76 -4.56
CA ASP A 386 14.96 -8.69 -4.54
C ASP A 386 16.15 -9.02 -3.60
N ASP A 387 17.12 -8.09 -3.51
CA ASP A 387 18.32 -8.18 -2.66
C ASP A 387 18.28 -7.20 -1.47
N ILE A 388 17.11 -6.66 -1.13
CA ILE A 388 16.92 -5.58 -0.16
C ILE A 388 16.71 -6.16 1.23
N TRP A 389 17.54 -5.81 2.18
CA TRP A 389 17.69 -6.48 3.48
C TRP A 389 16.40 -6.67 4.29
N LEU A 390 15.57 -5.64 4.39
CA LEU A 390 14.28 -5.73 5.09
C LEU A 390 13.07 -5.82 4.15
N SER A 391 13.32 -6.10 2.86
CA SER A 391 12.22 -6.34 1.93
C SER A 391 11.50 -7.65 2.27
N PRO A 392 10.17 -7.68 2.26
CA PRO A 392 9.42 -8.94 2.36
C PRO A 392 9.76 -9.94 1.26
N PHE A 393 10.33 -9.45 0.15
CA PHE A 393 10.69 -10.22 -1.06
C PHE A 393 12.16 -10.60 -1.11
N TYR A 394 12.92 -10.37 -0.03
CA TYR A 394 14.35 -10.67 0.00
C TYR A 394 14.62 -12.13 -0.38
N GLN A 395 15.32 -12.33 -1.53
CA GLN A 395 15.77 -13.61 -2.08
C GLN A 395 14.66 -14.66 -2.29
N ARG A 396 13.40 -14.25 -2.47
CA ARG A 396 12.33 -15.18 -2.83
C ARG A 396 11.22 -14.49 -3.62
N ASP A 397 10.81 -15.10 -4.73
CA ASP A 397 9.57 -14.75 -5.39
C ASP A 397 8.40 -14.97 -4.42
N SER A 398 7.51 -14.01 -4.35
CA SER A 398 6.50 -13.98 -3.30
C SER A 398 5.11 -13.78 -3.87
N CYS A 399 4.14 -14.27 -3.11
CA CYS A 399 2.75 -13.88 -3.23
C CYS A 399 2.39 -13.01 -2.01
N ALA A 400 1.95 -11.78 -2.25
CA ALA A 400 1.39 -10.92 -1.22
C ALA A 400 -0.13 -11.13 -1.15
N ILE A 401 -0.65 -11.39 0.05
CA ILE A 401 -2.07 -11.51 0.33
C ILE A 401 -2.46 -10.41 1.30
N SER A 402 -3.29 -9.48 0.83
CA SER A 402 -3.82 -8.38 1.62
C SER A 402 -5.25 -8.66 2.07
N CYS A 403 -5.47 -8.53 3.37
CA CYS A 403 -6.76 -8.72 4.01
C CYS A 403 -7.27 -7.40 4.56
N HIS A 404 -8.48 -7.00 4.18
CA HIS A 404 -9.05 -5.70 4.47
C HIS A 404 -10.30 -5.81 5.35
N ASN A 405 -10.56 -4.76 6.13
CA ASN A 405 -11.87 -4.51 6.71
C ASN A 405 -12.16 -3.02 6.71
N PHE A 406 -13.43 -2.62 6.63
CA PHE A 406 -13.82 -1.21 6.70
C PHE A 406 -13.21 -0.52 7.93
N HIS A 407 -12.85 0.75 7.80
CA HIS A 407 -12.17 1.51 8.84
C HIS A 407 -12.98 1.64 10.14
N ASP A 408 -14.30 1.61 10.05
CA ASP A 408 -15.27 1.73 11.14
C ASP A 408 -15.72 0.38 11.71
N LYS A 409 -15.21 -0.75 11.19
CA LYS A 409 -15.48 -2.10 11.70
C LYS A 409 -14.30 -2.64 12.52
N ASP A 410 -14.60 -3.48 13.52
CA ASP A 410 -13.57 -4.18 14.29
C ASP A 410 -12.86 -5.23 13.41
N TYR A 411 -11.61 -4.94 13.08
CA TYR A 411 -10.74 -5.87 12.33
C TYR A 411 -9.97 -6.84 13.23
N LYS A 412 -9.90 -6.60 14.57
CA LYS A 412 -8.98 -7.30 15.46
C LYS A 412 -9.25 -8.80 15.55
N LYS A 413 -10.52 -9.19 15.69
CA LYS A 413 -10.91 -10.61 15.73
C LYS A 413 -10.61 -11.32 14.41
N TYR A 414 -10.89 -10.65 13.30
CA TYR A 414 -10.61 -11.15 11.96
C TYR A 414 -9.11 -11.37 11.77
N PHE A 415 -8.29 -10.35 11.98
CA PHE A 415 -6.85 -10.42 11.79
C PHE A 415 -6.19 -11.42 12.75
N ALA A 416 -6.62 -11.47 14.01
CA ALA A 416 -6.13 -12.46 14.97
C ALA A 416 -6.40 -13.91 14.54
N ALA A 417 -7.52 -14.17 13.85
CA ALA A 417 -7.86 -15.50 13.37
C ALA A 417 -7.03 -15.94 12.17
N ILE A 418 -6.66 -15.00 11.28
CA ILE A 418 -5.96 -15.33 10.02
C ILE A 418 -4.44 -15.16 10.09
N GLU A 419 -3.91 -14.27 10.93
CA GLU A 419 -2.47 -13.99 11.00
C GLU A 419 -1.61 -15.25 11.26
N PRO A 420 -2.01 -16.21 12.14
CA PRO A 420 -1.29 -17.47 12.32
C PRO A 420 -1.17 -18.33 11.05
N ILE A 421 -2.10 -18.20 10.12
CA ILE A 421 -2.05 -18.90 8.84
C ILE A 421 -0.86 -18.39 8.02
N PHE A 422 -0.66 -17.08 7.93
CA PHE A 422 0.51 -16.51 7.26
C PHE A 422 1.83 -17.01 7.88
N TRP A 423 1.89 -17.13 9.21
CA TRP A 423 3.09 -17.63 9.89
C TRP A 423 3.41 -19.08 9.51
N LYS A 424 2.38 -19.92 9.39
CA LYS A 424 2.49 -21.31 8.93
C LYS A 424 3.11 -21.42 7.53
N TYR A 425 2.84 -20.45 6.66
CA TYR A 425 3.38 -20.39 5.30
C TYR A 425 4.63 -19.50 5.19
N ASP A 426 5.40 -19.35 6.26
CA ASP A 426 6.62 -18.53 6.30
C ASP A 426 6.41 -17.07 5.83
N GLY A 427 5.28 -16.48 6.20
CA GLY A 427 4.90 -15.13 5.82
C GLY A 427 5.79 -14.06 6.43
N ARG A 428 6.21 -13.08 5.62
CA ARG A 428 6.85 -11.85 6.05
C ARG A 428 5.83 -10.72 5.96
N PRO A 429 5.56 -9.99 7.06
CA PRO A 429 4.58 -8.90 7.04
C PRO A 429 5.09 -7.73 6.20
N HIS A 430 4.19 -7.06 5.50
CA HIS A 430 4.48 -5.75 4.93
C HIS A 430 4.60 -4.72 6.08
N TRP A 431 5.73 -4.01 6.14
CA TRP A 431 6.06 -3.12 7.27
C TRP A 431 5.03 -2.00 7.53
N GLY A 432 4.40 -1.50 6.49
CA GLY A 432 3.36 -0.47 6.57
C GLY A 432 1.96 -1.01 6.93
N LYS A 433 1.78 -2.32 7.09
CA LYS A 433 0.49 -2.96 7.33
C LYS A 433 0.39 -3.48 8.77
N ILE A 434 -0.83 -3.86 9.19
CA ILE A 434 -1.08 -4.34 10.55
C ILE A 434 -0.51 -5.75 10.71
N HIS A 435 0.32 -5.94 11.73
CA HIS A 435 0.82 -7.25 12.16
C HIS A 435 1.14 -7.25 13.66
N THR A 436 1.24 -8.43 14.27
CA THR A 436 1.53 -8.53 15.70
C THR A 436 2.98 -8.87 16.01
N LEU A 437 3.79 -9.25 15.00
CA LEU A 437 5.15 -9.74 15.18
C LEU A 437 6.06 -8.68 15.83
N ALA A 438 6.92 -9.14 16.75
CA ALA A 438 7.96 -8.37 17.39
C ALA A 438 9.36 -8.77 16.85
N ALA A 439 10.41 -8.16 17.37
CA ALA A 439 11.78 -8.33 16.89
C ALA A 439 12.25 -9.79 16.81
N LYS A 440 11.84 -10.64 17.77
CA LYS A 440 12.20 -12.07 17.77
C LYS A 440 11.69 -12.78 16.52
N GLU A 441 10.42 -12.58 16.21
CA GLU A 441 9.77 -13.19 15.05
C GLU A 441 10.26 -12.57 13.74
N GLN A 442 10.54 -11.25 13.72
CA GLN A 442 11.09 -10.57 12.54
C GLN A 442 12.51 -11.06 12.24
N ARG A 443 13.38 -11.15 13.25
CA ARG A 443 14.74 -11.68 13.08
C ARG A 443 14.75 -13.09 12.48
N ALA A 444 13.80 -13.94 12.84
CA ALA A 444 13.68 -15.28 12.28
C ALA A 444 13.27 -15.30 10.80
N ARG A 445 12.62 -14.23 10.30
CA ARG A 445 12.09 -14.14 8.94
C ARG A 445 12.96 -13.34 7.97
N TYR A 446 13.73 -12.38 8.48
CA TYR A 446 14.57 -11.49 7.67
C TYR A 446 16.05 -11.85 7.85
N PRO A 447 16.68 -12.53 6.88
CA PRO A 447 18.07 -13.01 7.01
C PRO A 447 19.09 -11.92 7.31
N MET A 448 18.84 -10.68 6.83
CA MET A 448 19.74 -9.54 7.00
C MET A 448 19.36 -8.63 8.17
N PHE A 449 18.47 -9.10 9.06
CA PHE A 449 17.96 -8.29 10.18
C PHE A 449 19.05 -7.74 11.08
N ASP A 450 20.01 -8.57 11.47
CA ASP A 450 21.11 -8.14 12.36
C ASP A 450 22.12 -7.23 11.64
N GLN A 451 22.35 -7.42 10.34
CA GLN A 451 23.17 -6.50 9.54
C GLN A 451 22.48 -5.13 9.41
N PHE A 452 21.18 -5.12 9.20
CA PHE A 452 20.41 -3.88 9.21
C PHE A 452 20.54 -3.15 10.55
N LEU A 453 20.39 -3.85 11.68
CA LEU A 453 20.54 -3.24 13.02
C LEU A 453 21.93 -2.66 13.25
N LYS A 454 22.99 -3.31 12.74
CA LYS A 454 24.36 -2.79 12.82
C LYS A 454 24.51 -1.47 12.07
N VAL A 455 24.04 -1.41 10.82
CA VAL A 455 24.05 -0.17 10.02
C VAL A 455 23.17 0.90 10.67
N ARG A 456 21.98 0.53 11.10
CA ARG A 456 21.06 1.44 11.79
C ARG A 456 21.73 2.09 13.02
N LYS A 457 22.43 1.30 13.84
CA LYS A 457 23.11 1.81 15.03
C LYS A 457 24.23 2.80 14.69
N ALA A 458 24.93 2.60 13.56
CA ALA A 458 25.94 3.55 13.07
C ALA A 458 25.30 4.84 12.55
N MET A 459 24.17 4.73 11.84
CA MET A 459 23.46 5.88 11.26
C MET A 459 22.69 6.70 12.30
N ASP A 460 22.15 6.07 13.34
CA ASP A 460 21.40 6.72 14.43
C ASP A 460 21.86 6.19 15.79
N PRO A 461 23.08 6.58 16.25
CA PRO A 461 23.63 6.08 17.52
C PRO A 461 22.83 6.54 18.75
N LYS A 462 22.10 7.65 18.65
CA LYS A 462 21.30 8.21 19.73
C LYS A 462 19.86 7.67 19.77
N ASN A 463 19.45 6.82 18.81
CA ASN A 463 18.08 6.30 18.67
C ASN A 463 17.00 7.40 18.53
N ILE A 464 17.33 8.52 17.86
CA ILE A 464 16.38 9.62 17.67
C ILE A 464 15.25 9.27 16.67
N PHE A 465 15.53 8.41 15.67
CA PHE A 465 14.53 7.99 14.67
C PHE A 465 13.75 6.75 15.13
N THR A 466 13.24 6.77 16.36
CA THR A 466 12.48 5.65 16.93
C THR A 466 11.15 6.10 17.54
N ASN A 467 10.31 5.14 17.82
CA ASN A 467 9.12 5.23 18.66
C ASN A 467 8.86 3.85 19.29
N GLU A 468 7.79 3.69 20.04
CA GLU A 468 7.46 2.42 20.70
C GLU A 468 7.29 1.26 19.72
N HIS A 469 6.63 1.49 18.57
CA HIS A 469 6.44 0.47 17.55
C HIS A 469 7.77 0.03 16.92
N ILE A 470 8.61 0.98 16.54
CA ILE A 470 9.96 0.69 16.01
C ILE A 470 10.78 -0.08 17.03
N ASN A 471 10.76 0.33 18.30
CA ASN A 471 11.46 -0.37 19.37
C ASN A 471 10.97 -1.81 19.50
N LYS A 472 9.65 -2.04 19.43
CA LYS A 472 9.06 -3.39 19.46
C LYS A 472 9.51 -4.25 18.28
N VAL A 473 9.40 -3.74 17.06
CA VAL A 473 9.63 -4.55 15.84
C VAL A 473 11.10 -4.76 15.52
N LEU A 474 11.98 -3.86 15.98
CA LEU A 474 13.42 -3.96 15.80
C LEU A 474 14.15 -4.45 17.07
N GLY A 475 13.50 -4.51 18.24
CA GLY A 475 14.11 -4.93 19.50
C GLY A 475 15.11 -3.89 20.04
N LEU A 476 14.78 -2.61 19.91
CA LEU A 476 15.60 -1.52 20.42
C LEU A 476 15.19 -1.19 21.86
N SER A 477 16.16 -0.90 22.69
CA SER A 477 15.99 -0.48 24.11
C SER A 477 16.17 1.02 24.26
#